data_b1242a7affd0a31a2849839c4e30052e
#
_entry.id   b1242a7affd0a31a2849839c4e30052e
#
_cell.length_a   1.000
_cell.length_b   1.000
_cell.length_c   1.000
_cell.angle_alpha   90.00
_cell.angle_beta   90.00
_cell.angle_gamma   90.00
#
_symmetry.space_group_name_H-M   'P 1'
#
loop_
_entity.id
_entity.type
_entity.pdbx_description
1 polymer ?
#
loop_
_entity_poly.entity_id
_entity_poly.type
_entity_poly.pdbx_seq_one_letter_code
_entity_poly.pdbx_strand_id
1 'polypeptide(L)'
;MPAFDRQFTPPAAVADVIVTHPVNNANSGRLRGKLDTGADLTVIPEILVFQLALSARAYLWARGYDGTFSQRPVYYVGLNIEGHSLAAVRCIAADRRNVLIGRNVLNRFVVTLDGRNLQFELEPA
;
A
#
# COMPACT_ATOMS: atom_id res chain seq x y z
N MET A 1 -5.65 17.21 9.21
CA MET A 1 -5.34 16.62 7.89
C MET A 1 -3.84 16.37 7.82
N PRO A 2 -3.42 15.15 7.48
CA PRO A 2 -2.00 14.87 7.31
C PRO A 2 -1.36 15.72 6.22
N ALA A 3 -0.10 16.09 6.43
CA ALA A 3 0.66 16.85 5.45
C ALA A 3 1.26 15.92 4.39
N PHE A 4 1.48 16.46 3.19
CA PHE A 4 2.28 15.78 2.18
C PHE A 4 3.72 15.60 2.66
N ASP A 5 4.37 14.55 2.18
CA ASP A 5 5.77 14.28 2.47
C ASP A 5 6.65 15.11 1.52
N ARG A 6 7.44 16.01 2.11
CA ARG A 6 8.33 16.90 1.34
C ARG A 6 9.65 16.26 0.97
N GLN A 7 9.88 15.01 1.38
CA GLN A 7 11.03 14.24 0.89
C GLN A 7 10.86 13.83 -0.57
N PHE A 8 9.63 13.86 -1.07
CA PHE A 8 9.36 13.71 -2.50
C PHE A 8 9.39 15.07 -3.20
N THR A 9 9.85 15.07 -4.43
CA THR A 9 9.90 16.28 -5.28
C THR A 9 9.16 16.00 -6.59
N PRO A 10 7.96 16.56 -6.81
CA PRO A 10 7.16 17.39 -5.89
C PRO A 10 6.69 16.61 -4.66
N PRO A 11 6.27 17.33 -3.60
CA PRO A 11 5.71 16.66 -2.42
C PRO A 11 4.55 15.72 -2.76
N ALA A 12 4.43 14.63 -2.02
CA ALA A 12 3.44 13.59 -2.29
C ALA A 12 2.62 13.28 -1.04
N ALA A 13 1.38 12.84 -1.25
CA ALA A 13 0.54 12.34 -0.18
C ALA A 13 1.05 10.97 0.27
N VAL A 14 1.56 10.89 1.49
CA VAL A 14 2.13 9.68 2.08
C VAL A 14 1.51 9.49 3.46
N ALA A 15 0.88 8.33 3.64
CA ALA A 15 0.20 7.97 4.89
C ALA A 15 1.09 7.12 5.78
N ASP A 16 0.79 7.12 7.08
CA ASP A 16 1.36 6.13 8.00
C ASP A 16 0.59 4.82 7.87
N VAL A 17 1.31 3.73 7.67
CA VAL A 17 0.71 2.41 7.49
C VAL A 17 1.41 1.36 8.35
N ILE A 18 0.64 0.34 8.73
CA ILE A 18 1.14 -0.88 9.37
C ILE A 18 0.56 -2.05 8.60
N VAL A 19 1.43 -2.95 8.15
CA VAL A 19 1.03 -4.19 7.47
C VAL A 19 1.02 -5.31 8.51
N THR A 20 -0.09 -6.05 8.58
CA THR A 20 -0.25 -7.14 9.54
C THR A 20 -0.49 -8.46 8.83
N HIS A 21 -0.05 -9.55 9.47
CA HIS A 21 -0.38 -10.89 9.03
C HIS A 21 -1.90 -11.10 9.15
N PRO A 22 -2.53 -11.79 8.19
CA PRO A 22 -4.01 -11.91 8.21
C PRO A 22 -4.57 -12.77 9.35
N VAL A 23 -3.75 -13.59 9.99
CA VAL A 23 -4.20 -14.55 11.01
C VAL A 23 -3.61 -14.26 12.38
N ASN A 24 -2.31 -14.04 12.48
CA ASN A 24 -1.66 -13.74 13.75
C ASN A 24 -1.43 -12.22 13.88
N ASN A 25 -0.88 -11.78 15.01
CA ASN A 25 -0.68 -10.36 15.28
C ASN A 25 0.68 -9.84 14.82
N ALA A 26 1.42 -10.62 14.03
CA ALA A 26 2.70 -10.17 13.50
C ALA A 26 2.46 -8.95 12.59
N ASN A 27 3.29 -7.93 12.72
CA ASN A 27 3.14 -6.71 11.95
C ASN A 27 4.50 -6.13 11.57
N SER A 28 4.46 -5.21 10.61
CA SER A 28 5.65 -4.58 10.04
C SER A 28 6.24 -3.48 10.93
N GLY A 29 5.49 -3.02 11.93
CA GLY A 29 5.74 -1.71 12.49
C GLY A 29 5.30 -0.61 11.53
N ARG A 30 5.56 0.64 11.91
CA ARG A 30 5.13 1.80 11.11
C ARG A 30 5.96 1.94 9.85
N LEU A 31 5.29 2.03 8.73
CA LEU A 31 5.86 2.30 7.41
C LEU A 31 5.20 3.53 6.79
N ARG A 32 5.77 4.01 5.70
CA ARG A 32 5.16 5.07 4.89
C ARG A 32 4.49 4.45 3.67
N GLY A 33 3.31 4.93 3.33
CA GLY A 33 2.54 4.45 2.20
C GLY A 33 2.15 5.59 1.28
N LYS A 34 2.72 5.61 0.07
CA LYS A 34 2.41 6.63 -0.92
C LYS A 34 1.06 6.32 -1.56
N LEU A 35 0.17 7.30 -1.57
CA LEU A 35 -1.12 7.19 -2.26
C LEU A 35 -0.89 7.24 -3.76
N ASP A 36 -1.34 6.20 -4.48
CA ASP A 36 -1.11 6.09 -5.92
C ASP A 36 -2.39 5.65 -6.63
N THR A 37 -3.10 6.61 -7.20
CA THR A 37 -4.32 6.34 -7.96
C THR A 37 -4.03 5.66 -9.31
N GLY A 38 -2.78 5.62 -9.74
CA GLY A 38 -2.36 4.93 -10.95
C GLY A 38 -2.12 3.44 -10.75
N ALA A 39 -2.02 2.96 -9.52
CA ALA A 39 -1.78 1.56 -9.22
C ALA A 39 -3.11 0.82 -8.98
N ASP A 40 -3.28 -0.33 -9.63
CA ASP A 40 -4.46 -1.17 -9.45
C ASP A 40 -4.46 -1.84 -8.08
N LEU A 41 -3.32 -2.35 -7.68
CA LEU A 41 -3.13 -3.07 -6.42
C LEU A 41 -2.11 -2.36 -5.55
N THR A 42 -2.28 -2.54 -4.26
CA THR A 42 -1.31 -2.14 -3.25
C THR A 42 -0.06 -3.00 -3.38
N VAL A 43 1.10 -2.38 -3.18
CA VAL A 43 2.41 -3.03 -3.26
C VAL A 43 3.10 -2.89 -1.93
N ILE A 44 3.53 -4.01 -1.36
CA ILE A 44 4.27 -4.03 -0.09
C ILE A 44 5.75 -4.30 -0.35
N PRO A 45 6.65 -3.86 0.56
CA PRO A 45 8.04 -4.26 0.49
C PRO A 45 8.19 -5.78 0.56
N GLU A 46 8.97 -6.38 -0.34
CA GLU A 46 9.09 -7.84 -0.40
C GLU A 46 9.71 -8.45 0.86
N ILE A 47 10.49 -7.67 1.62
CA ILE A 47 11.05 -8.14 2.88
C ILE A 47 9.96 -8.56 3.86
N LEU A 48 8.78 -7.97 3.79
CA LEU A 48 7.66 -8.29 4.66
C LEU A 48 7.13 -9.71 4.41
N VAL A 49 7.27 -10.23 3.20
CA VAL A 49 6.85 -11.60 2.90
C VAL A 49 7.61 -12.58 3.79
N PHE A 50 8.90 -12.34 4.02
CA PHE A 50 9.73 -13.15 4.91
C PHE A 50 9.49 -12.80 6.38
N GLN A 51 9.50 -11.52 6.72
CA GLN A 51 9.36 -11.07 8.11
C GLN A 51 8.02 -11.46 8.73
N LEU A 52 6.96 -11.44 7.94
CA LEU A 52 5.61 -11.79 8.40
C LEU A 52 5.21 -13.22 8.04
N ALA A 53 6.10 -13.97 7.36
CA ALA A 53 5.82 -15.33 6.88
C ALA A 53 4.51 -15.40 6.07
N LEU A 54 4.36 -14.49 5.12
CA LEU A 54 3.19 -14.46 4.25
C LEU A 54 3.24 -15.59 3.22
N SER A 55 2.09 -16.19 2.93
CA SER A 55 1.95 -17.23 1.93
C SER A 55 1.18 -16.68 0.73
N ALA A 56 1.66 -17.00 -0.48
CA ALA A 56 0.96 -16.64 -1.70
C ALA A 56 -0.40 -17.35 -1.75
N ARG A 57 -1.45 -16.60 -2.07
CA ARG A 57 -2.82 -17.13 -2.17
C ARG A 57 -3.28 -17.26 -3.61
N ALA A 58 -2.63 -16.56 -4.52
CA ALA A 58 -2.95 -16.57 -5.94
C ALA A 58 -1.75 -16.04 -6.70
N TYR A 59 -1.85 -16.06 -8.02
CA TYR A 59 -0.85 -15.47 -8.90
C TYR A 59 -1.56 -14.63 -9.94
N LEU A 60 -0.94 -13.53 -10.34
CA LEU A 60 -1.43 -12.71 -11.43
C LEU A 60 -0.32 -12.47 -12.44
N TRP A 61 -0.72 -12.12 -13.65
CA TRP A 61 0.22 -11.70 -14.69
C TRP A 61 0.39 -10.20 -14.61
N ALA A 62 1.66 -9.76 -14.51
CA ALA A 62 2.01 -8.36 -14.52
C ALA A 62 2.85 -8.05 -15.74
N ARG A 63 2.58 -6.91 -16.37
CA ARG A 63 3.33 -6.44 -17.53
C ARG A 63 4.39 -5.45 -17.07
N GLY A 64 5.66 -5.72 -17.45
CA GLY A 64 6.75 -4.80 -17.21
C GLY A 64 6.83 -3.69 -18.25
N TYR A 65 7.70 -2.71 -18.02
CA TYR A 65 7.91 -1.59 -18.95
C TYR A 65 8.41 -2.04 -20.32
N ASP A 66 9.14 -3.16 -20.36
CA ASP A 66 9.66 -3.75 -21.61
C ASP A 66 8.62 -4.58 -22.39
N GLY A 67 7.40 -4.63 -21.88
CA GLY A 67 6.32 -5.40 -22.49
C GLY A 67 6.30 -6.88 -22.11
N THR A 68 7.25 -7.36 -21.31
CA THR A 68 7.25 -8.74 -20.85
C THR A 68 6.18 -8.95 -19.77
N PHE A 69 5.65 -10.19 -19.72
CA PHE A 69 4.71 -10.60 -18.70
C PHE A 69 5.42 -11.51 -17.71
N SER A 70 5.15 -11.33 -16.43
CA SER A 70 5.63 -12.22 -15.37
C SER A 70 4.51 -12.57 -14.42
N GLN A 71 4.55 -13.79 -13.89
CA GLN A 71 3.64 -14.16 -12.81
C GLN A 71 4.13 -13.54 -11.50
N ARG A 72 3.20 -12.92 -10.79
CA ARG A 72 3.48 -12.32 -9.49
C ARG A 72 2.63 -12.97 -8.43
N PRO A 73 3.23 -13.39 -7.29
CA PRO A 73 2.44 -13.89 -6.17
C PRO A 73 1.55 -12.79 -5.60
N VAL A 74 0.35 -13.18 -5.22
CA VAL A 74 -0.63 -12.30 -4.56
C VAL A 74 -0.75 -12.72 -3.11
N TYR A 75 -0.68 -11.75 -2.23
CA TYR A 75 -0.81 -11.94 -0.78
C TYR A 75 -2.04 -11.21 -0.27
N TYR A 76 -2.57 -11.66 0.85
CA TYR A 76 -3.60 -10.95 1.59
C TYR A 76 -3.04 -10.54 2.93
N VAL A 77 -3.21 -9.30 3.29
CA VAL A 77 -2.70 -8.73 4.55
C VAL A 77 -3.77 -7.90 5.21
N GLY A 78 -3.62 -7.67 6.50
CA GLY A 78 -4.30 -6.57 7.16
C GLY A 78 -3.50 -5.30 6.93
N LEU A 79 -4.19 -4.18 6.84
CA LEU A 79 -3.56 -2.88 6.65
C LEU A 79 -4.19 -1.86 7.59
N ASN A 80 -3.37 -1.24 8.43
CA ASN A 80 -3.79 -0.05 9.13
C ASN A 80 -3.24 1.15 8.38
N ILE A 81 -4.12 2.05 7.97
CA ILE A 81 -3.74 3.26 7.26
C ILE A 81 -4.34 4.47 7.97
N GLU A 82 -3.49 5.36 8.48
CA GLU A 82 -3.89 6.53 9.24
C GLU A 82 -4.91 6.20 10.34
N GLY A 83 -4.71 5.08 11.04
CA GLY A 83 -5.60 4.61 12.09
C GLY A 83 -6.80 3.79 11.63
N HIS A 84 -7.05 3.66 10.34
CA HIS A 84 -8.14 2.86 9.81
C HIS A 84 -7.68 1.44 9.50
N SER A 85 -8.32 0.44 10.11
CA SER A 85 -7.97 -0.96 9.90
C SER A 85 -8.78 -1.59 8.79
N LEU A 86 -8.08 -2.20 7.84
CA LEU A 86 -8.69 -2.93 6.73
C LEU A 86 -8.24 -4.39 6.80
N ALA A 87 -9.18 -5.30 6.59
CA ALA A 87 -8.89 -6.73 6.52
C ALA A 87 -8.80 -7.18 5.07
N ALA A 88 -8.05 -8.27 4.85
CA ALA A 88 -7.99 -8.97 3.57
C ALA A 88 -7.63 -8.06 2.39
N VAL A 89 -6.62 -7.21 2.59
CA VAL A 89 -6.13 -6.34 1.52
C VAL A 89 -5.27 -7.17 0.57
N ARG A 90 -5.67 -7.19 -0.68
CA ARG A 90 -4.97 -7.88 -1.74
C ARG A 90 -3.76 -7.05 -2.18
N CYS A 91 -2.58 -7.66 -2.22
CA CYS A 91 -1.36 -6.94 -2.56
C CYS A 91 -0.35 -7.84 -3.29
N ILE A 92 0.60 -7.20 -3.94
CA ILE A 92 1.81 -7.83 -4.46
C ILE A 92 3.00 -7.27 -3.73
N ALA A 93 4.15 -7.93 -3.87
CA ALA A 93 5.39 -7.49 -3.25
C ALA A 93 6.39 -7.02 -4.30
N ALA A 94 7.23 -6.07 -3.92
CA ALA A 94 8.29 -5.57 -4.77
C ALA A 94 9.49 -5.13 -3.91
N ASP A 95 10.64 -5.01 -4.56
CA ASP A 95 11.85 -4.49 -3.91
C ASP A 95 11.69 -2.98 -3.72
N ARG A 96 11.17 -2.61 -2.57
CA ARG A 96 10.95 -1.20 -2.21
C ARG A 96 10.92 -1.04 -0.70
N ARG A 97 11.14 0.18 -0.23
CA ARG A 97 11.11 0.49 1.20
C ARG A 97 9.72 0.80 1.72
N ASN A 98 8.90 1.46 0.89
CA ASN A 98 7.61 1.97 1.30
C ASN A 98 6.48 1.13 0.70
N VAL A 99 5.31 1.25 1.29
CA VAL A 99 4.09 0.69 0.72
C VAL A 99 3.60 1.63 -0.37
N LEU A 100 3.08 1.07 -1.45
CA LEU A 100 2.36 1.82 -2.47
C LEU A 100 0.88 1.50 -2.29
N ILE A 101 0.09 2.52 -1.99
CA ILE A 101 -1.34 2.35 -1.74
C ILE A 101 -2.07 2.46 -3.05
N GLY A 102 -2.58 1.34 -3.55
CA GLY A 102 -3.30 1.27 -4.81
C GLY A 102 -4.80 1.56 -4.68
N ARG A 103 -5.48 1.56 -5.82
CA ARG A 103 -6.92 1.85 -5.86
C ARG A 103 -7.75 0.84 -5.08
N ASN A 104 -7.30 -0.41 -4.97
CA ASN A 104 -8.04 -1.39 -4.18
C ASN A 104 -8.19 -1.00 -2.70
N VAL A 105 -7.28 -0.19 -2.18
CA VAL A 105 -7.39 0.40 -0.84
C VAL A 105 -8.06 1.76 -0.92
N LEU A 106 -7.60 2.64 -1.80
CA LEU A 106 -8.10 4.01 -1.90
C LEU A 106 -9.61 4.06 -2.16
N ASN A 107 -10.14 3.08 -2.92
CA ASN A 107 -11.57 3.03 -3.23
C ASN A 107 -12.45 2.66 -2.03
N ARG A 108 -11.85 2.36 -0.87
CA ARG A 108 -12.58 2.16 0.39
C ARG A 108 -12.73 3.46 1.19
N PHE A 109 -12.24 4.57 0.65
CA PHE A 109 -12.24 5.87 1.32
C PHE A 109 -12.79 6.97 0.42
N VAL A 110 -13.26 8.03 1.05
CA VAL A 110 -13.33 9.32 0.40
C VAL A 110 -11.95 9.94 0.56
N VAL A 111 -11.24 10.13 -0.54
CA VAL A 111 -9.87 10.64 -0.55
C VAL A 111 -9.90 12.10 -0.96
N THR A 112 -9.40 12.97 -0.10
CA THR A 112 -9.23 14.38 -0.42
C THR A 112 -7.74 14.66 -0.57
N LEU A 113 -7.35 15.19 -1.72
CA LEU A 113 -5.99 15.65 -1.99
C LEU A 113 -6.03 17.17 -2.18
N ASP A 114 -5.50 17.89 -1.21
CA ASP A 114 -5.37 19.34 -1.28
C ASP A 114 -3.92 19.68 -1.65
N GLY A 115 -3.66 19.74 -2.95
CA GLY A 115 -2.31 20.01 -3.46
C GLY A 115 -1.84 21.43 -3.18
N ARG A 116 -2.76 22.39 -3.06
CA ARG A 116 -2.39 23.78 -2.77
C ARG A 116 -1.84 23.92 -1.36
N ASN A 117 -2.47 23.27 -0.39
CA ASN A 117 -2.05 23.33 1.01
C ASN A 117 -1.16 22.15 1.42
N LEU A 118 -0.87 21.24 0.48
CA LEU A 118 -0.04 20.05 0.70
C LEU A 118 -0.57 19.20 1.87
N GLN A 119 -1.85 18.89 1.83
CA GLN A 119 -2.55 18.10 2.84
C GLN A 119 -3.43 17.06 2.15
N PHE A 120 -3.75 15.99 2.86
CA PHE A 120 -4.69 14.99 2.37
C PHE A 120 -5.56 14.48 3.51
N GLU A 121 -6.65 13.82 3.17
CA GLU A 121 -7.54 13.20 4.14
C GLU A 121 -8.11 11.90 3.57
N LEU A 122 -8.20 10.91 4.44
CA LEU A 122 -8.84 9.63 4.16
C LEU A 122 -10.04 9.49 5.10
N GLU A 123 -11.24 9.51 4.55
CA GLU A 123 -12.47 9.29 5.31
C GLU A 123 -13.05 7.93 4.93
N PRO A 124 -13.35 7.06 5.91
CA PRO A 124 -14.02 5.80 5.60
C PRO A 124 -15.33 6.06 4.87
N ALA A 125 -15.58 5.27 3.85
CA ALA A 125 -16.82 5.38 3.08
C ALA A 125 -18.01 4.78 3.85
#